data_46c1d3284f999b2c0db97c03805d21c8
#
_entry.id   46c1d3284f999b2c0db97c03805d21c8
#
_cell.length_a   1.000
_cell.length_b   1.000
_cell.length_c   1.000
_cell.angle_alpha   90.00
_cell.angle_beta   90.00
_cell.angle_gamma   90.00
#
_symmetry.space_group_name_H-M   'P 1'
#
loop_
_entity.id
_entity.type
_entity.pdbx_description
1 polymer ?
#
loop_
_entity_poly.entity_id
_entity_poly.type
_entity_poly.pdbx_seq_one_letter_code
_entity_poly.pdbx_strand_id
1 'polypeptide(L)'
;EAVRAYASEKLVAEPGTKHLYSNMGIATLGRIVEVLSKQKYEDFVQSRILGPLGMSDSFFFPPESKKSRIAMLYMPDANGKLTLAREKAQGGDAALYRAGARYPGPELAMFSTAADLYRFYQMLGNKGVYGAKRILSAQAVDAMAHDYTPDHRGYGLTVSVAEGLRPMLNLVNPGTFGHGGAFGTSGTIDPKNGLVTVFLPQMLGGPTKLALDLFTQLAESSVR
;
A
#
# COMPACT_ATOMS: atom_id res chain seq x y z
N GLU A 1 6.65 22.28 -5.71
CA GLU A 1 6.93 22.32 -7.17
C GLU A 1 6.21 21.20 -7.91
N ALA A 2 6.36 19.91 -7.56
CA ALA A 2 5.76 18.77 -8.29
C ALA A 2 4.24 18.92 -8.47
N VAL A 3 3.48 19.20 -7.41
CA VAL A 3 2.01 19.33 -7.48
C VAL A 3 1.57 20.50 -8.38
N ARG A 4 2.38 21.57 -8.48
CA ARG A 4 2.10 22.66 -9.43
C ARG A 4 2.29 22.22 -10.89
N ALA A 5 3.33 21.39 -11.13
CA ALA A 5 3.52 20.79 -12.44
C ALA A 5 2.37 19.85 -12.81
N TYR A 6 1.92 19.01 -11.86
CA TYR A 6 0.75 18.14 -12.11
C TYR A 6 -0.53 18.94 -12.43
N ALA A 7 -0.74 20.05 -11.71
CA ALA A 7 -1.91 20.90 -11.94
C ALA A 7 -1.88 21.67 -13.27
N SER A 8 -0.74 21.73 -13.97
CA SER A 8 -0.64 22.32 -15.31
C SER A 8 -0.94 21.34 -16.44
N GLU A 9 -1.04 20.05 -16.15
CA GLU A 9 -1.36 19.02 -17.15
C GLU A 9 -2.85 19.04 -17.50
N LYS A 10 -3.15 18.65 -18.74
CA LYS A 10 -4.54 18.54 -19.21
C LYS A 10 -5.23 17.34 -18.54
N LEU A 11 -6.51 17.50 -18.22
CA LEU A 11 -7.34 16.39 -17.79
C LEU A 11 -7.41 15.31 -18.87
N VAL A 12 -7.24 14.05 -18.46
CA VAL A 12 -7.34 12.88 -19.35
C VAL A 12 -8.80 12.48 -19.59
N ALA A 13 -9.67 12.82 -18.66
CA ALA A 13 -11.12 12.58 -18.72
C ALA A 13 -11.83 13.59 -17.81
N GLU A 14 -13.13 13.77 -18.03
CA GLU A 14 -13.96 14.54 -17.12
C GLU A 14 -14.01 13.86 -15.73
N PRO A 15 -13.96 14.64 -14.63
CA PRO A 15 -14.06 14.10 -13.28
C PRO A 15 -15.30 13.21 -13.09
N GLY A 16 -15.10 12.06 -12.45
CA GLY A 16 -16.18 11.10 -12.16
C GLY A 16 -16.55 10.17 -13.32
N THR A 17 -16.01 10.35 -14.52
CA THR A 17 -16.37 9.53 -15.69
C THR A 17 -15.47 8.32 -15.91
N LYS A 18 -14.26 8.33 -15.33
CA LYS A 18 -13.26 7.29 -15.56
C LYS A 18 -12.37 7.07 -14.36
N HIS A 19 -12.15 5.81 -13.97
CA HIS A 19 -11.12 5.48 -13.02
C HIS A 19 -9.76 5.38 -13.70
N LEU A 20 -8.77 6.14 -13.18
CA LEU A 20 -7.39 6.10 -13.61
C LEU A 20 -6.49 6.02 -12.38
N TYR A 21 -5.72 4.95 -12.27
CA TYR A 21 -4.70 4.83 -11.22
C TYR A 21 -3.64 5.92 -11.40
N SER A 22 -3.33 6.68 -10.34
CA SER A 22 -2.44 7.83 -10.44
C SER A 22 -1.56 8.02 -9.21
N ASN A 23 -0.25 7.81 -9.37
CA ASN A 23 0.74 8.18 -8.36
C ASN A 23 0.75 9.70 -8.11
N MET A 24 0.56 10.51 -9.17
CA MET A 24 0.47 11.96 -9.04
C MET A 24 -0.72 12.39 -8.17
N GLY A 25 -1.84 11.67 -8.26
CA GLY A 25 -2.99 11.87 -7.38
C GLY A 25 -2.63 11.64 -5.91
N ILE A 26 -1.97 10.53 -5.61
CA ILE A 26 -1.54 10.21 -4.24
C ILE A 26 -0.51 11.22 -3.72
N ALA A 27 0.46 11.62 -4.54
CA ALA A 27 1.42 12.66 -4.18
C ALA A 27 0.72 14.01 -3.88
N THR A 28 -0.33 14.34 -4.64
CA THR A 28 -1.16 15.52 -4.41
C THR A 28 -1.93 15.43 -3.09
N LEU A 29 -2.50 14.27 -2.76
CA LEU A 29 -3.16 14.03 -1.47
C LEU A 29 -2.17 14.20 -0.31
N GLY A 30 -0.94 13.68 -0.43
CA GLY A 30 0.12 13.92 0.54
C GLY A 30 0.37 15.41 0.77
N ARG A 31 0.42 16.21 -0.30
CA ARG A 31 0.55 17.67 -0.18
C ARG A 31 -0.67 18.34 0.48
N ILE A 32 -1.87 17.86 0.21
CA ILE A 32 -3.09 18.35 0.89
C ILE A 32 -2.99 18.10 2.40
N VAL A 33 -2.54 16.92 2.82
CA VAL A 33 -2.30 16.61 4.24
C VAL A 33 -1.34 17.61 4.86
N GLU A 34 -0.21 17.95 4.19
CA GLU A 34 0.74 18.95 4.70
C GLU A 34 0.12 20.34 4.86
N VAL A 35 -0.66 20.78 3.87
CA VAL A 35 -1.30 22.11 3.90
C VAL A 35 -2.32 22.21 5.02
N LEU A 36 -3.16 21.19 5.20
CA LEU A 36 -4.21 21.18 6.21
C LEU A 36 -3.65 20.98 7.63
N SER A 37 -2.68 20.08 7.78
CA SER A 37 -2.08 19.78 9.10
C SER A 37 -1.02 20.80 9.53
N LYS A 38 -0.46 21.56 8.59
CA LYS A 38 0.73 22.42 8.78
C LYS A 38 1.96 21.65 9.28
N GLN A 39 2.03 20.35 8.99
CA GLN A 39 3.14 19.46 9.32
C GLN A 39 3.74 18.91 8.04
N LYS A 40 4.98 18.41 8.09
CA LYS A 40 5.51 17.58 7.02
C LYS A 40 4.73 16.27 6.94
N TYR A 41 4.59 15.69 5.76
CA TYR A 41 3.81 14.49 5.56
C TYR A 41 4.31 13.32 6.42
N GLU A 42 5.62 13.10 6.44
CA GLU A 42 6.25 12.05 7.24
C GLU A 42 6.01 12.23 8.75
N ASP A 43 6.06 13.46 9.26
CA ASP A 43 5.83 13.77 10.67
C ASP A 43 4.35 13.56 11.05
N PHE A 44 3.45 13.94 10.14
CA PHE A 44 2.01 13.70 10.32
C PHE A 44 1.72 12.19 10.39
N VAL A 45 2.22 11.41 9.44
CA VAL A 45 2.01 9.95 9.40
C VAL A 45 2.64 9.29 10.64
N GLN A 46 3.86 9.73 11.01
CA GLN A 46 4.54 9.21 12.20
C GLN A 46 3.72 9.44 13.47
N SER A 47 3.25 10.66 13.68
CA SER A 47 2.54 11.03 14.92
C SER A 47 1.10 10.53 14.98
N ARG A 48 0.41 10.43 13.83
CA ARG A 48 -1.03 10.12 13.79
C ARG A 48 -1.33 8.65 13.48
N ILE A 49 -0.40 7.92 12.87
CA ILE A 49 -0.60 6.53 12.43
C ILE A 49 0.47 5.61 13.02
N LEU A 50 1.74 5.78 12.62
CA LEU A 50 2.79 4.81 12.94
C LEU A 50 3.05 4.71 14.45
N GLY A 51 3.22 5.86 15.11
CA GLY A 51 3.45 5.91 16.56
C GLY A 51 2.29 5.33 17.38
N PRO A 52 1.03 5.78 17.17
CA PRO A 52 -0.12 5.20 17.85
C PRO A 52 -0.32 3.71 17.65
N LEU A 53 0.02 3.17 16.46
CA LEU A 53 -0.04 1.74 16.15
C LEU A 53 1.18 0.95 16.65
N GLY A 54 2.24 1.61 17.13
CA GLY A 54 3.48 0.97 17.53
C GLY A 54 4.26 0.37 16.35
N MET A 55 4.14 0.97 15.15
CA MET A 55 4.84 0.56 13.93
C MET A 55 6.29 1.10 13.94
N SER A 56 7.12 0.55 14.79
CA SER A 56 8.47 1.05 15.09
C SER A 56 9.52 0.71 14.02
N ASP A 57 9.17 -0.13 13.07
CA ASP A 57 10.01 -0.52 11.92
C ASP A 57 9.40 -0.06 10.58
N SER A 58 8.62 1.03 10.61
CA SER A 58 8.03 1.65 9.42
C SER A 58 8.54 3.07 9.24
N PHE A 59 9.12 3.37 8.08
CA PHE A 59 9.83 4.62 7.82
C PHE A 59 9.69 5.08 6.38
N PHE A 60 9.56 6.39 6.16
CA PHE A 60 9.85 7.00 4.85
C PHE A 60 11.35 7.18 4.64
N PHE A 61 12.09 7.47 5.71
CA PHE A 61 13.53 7.66 5.72
C PHE A 61 14.13 6.75 6.80
N PRO A 62 14.47 5.49 6.47
CA PRO A 62 15.03 4.56 7.43
C PRO A 62 16.31 5.12 8.05
N PRO A 63 16.47 5.08 9.38
CA PRO A 63 17.72 5.49 10.02
C PRO A 63 18.86 4.55 9.65
N GLU A 64 20.09 5.05 9.66
CA GLU A 64 21.27 4.27 9.27
C GLU A 64 21.38 2.94 10.02
N SER A 65 21.00 2.91 11.31
CA SER A 65 20.99 1.71 12.13
C SER A 65 20.04 0.61 11.62
N LYS A 66 19.09 0.92 10.74
CA LYS A 66 18.16 -0.05 10.14
C LYS A 66 18.54 -0.49 8.73
N LYS A 67 19.56 0.13 8.13
CA LYS A 67 19.99 -0.12 6.75
C LYS A 67 20.26 -1.59 6.45
N SER A 68 20.94 -2.29 7.34
CA SER A 68 21.26 -3.72 7.18
C SER A 68 20.04 -4.65 7.20
N ARG A 69 18.87 -4.16 7.63
CA ARG A 69 17.60 -4.90 7.66
C ARG A 69 16.73 -4.67 6.42
N ILE A 70 17.12 -3.76 5.54
CA ILE A 70 16.36 -3.48 4.32
C ILE A 70 16.59 -4.62 3.33
N ALA A 71 15.50 -5.27 2.91
CA ALA A 71 15.55 -6.33 1.93
C ALA A 71 16.02 -5.82 0.58
N MET A 72 16.83 -6.60 -0.11
CA MET A 72 17.30 -6.27 -1.46
C MET A 72 16.19 -6.50 -2.48
N LEU A 73 16.11 -5.63 -3.48
CA LEU A 73 15.18 -5.79 -4.58
C LEU A 73 15.81 -6.66 -5.68
N TYR A 74 15.03 -7.61 -6.18
CA TYR A 74 15.40 -8.50 -7.27
C TYR A 74 14.54 -8.26 -8.51
N MET A 75 15.07 -8.60 -9.67
CA MET A 75 14.35 -8.61 -10.94
C MET A 75 14.84 -9.77 -11.81
N PRO A 76 13.99 -10.36 -12.66
CA PRO A 76 14.43 -11.38 -13.60
C PRO A 76 15.28 -10.72 -14.71
N ASP A 77 16.35 -11.40 -15.13
CA ASP A 77 17.07 -11.08 -16.34
C ASP A 77 16.35 -11.62 -17.61
N ALA A 78 16.94 -11.45 -18.76
CA ALA A 78 16.38 -11.92 -20.05
C ALA A 78 16.13 -13.44 -20.10
N ASN A 79 16.80 -14.22 -19.25
CA ASN A 79 16.64 -15.68 -19.14
C ASN A 79 15.71 -16.08 -17.99
N GLY A 80 15.11 -15.13 -17.30
CA GLY A 80 14.25 -15.36 -16.14
C GLY A 80 15.00 -15.64 -14.84
N LYS A 81 16.32 -15.56 -14.81
CA LYS A 81 17.13 -15.72 -13.60
C LYS A 81 17.04 -14.47 -12.75
N LEU A 82 16.79 -14.63 -11.45
CA LEU A 82 16.73 -13.51 -10.52
C LEU A 82 18.12 -12.88 -10.31
N THR A 83 18.19 -11.57 -10.51
CA THR A 83 19.38 -10.75 -10.29
C THR A 83 19.01 -9.58 -9.37
N LEU A 84 20.01 -9.01 -8.69
CA LEU A 84 19.81 -7.80 -7.91
C LEU A 84 19.46 -6.63 -8.84
N ALA A 85 18.40 -5.93 -8.54
CA ALA A 85 18.06 -4.67 -9.17
C ALA A 85 19.05 -3.60 -8.70
N ARG A 86 20.14 -3.42 -9.44
CA ARG A 86 21.23 -2.48 -9.11
C ARG A 86 21.02 -1.10 -9.68
N GLU A 87 20.17 -0.98 -10.70
CA GLU A 87 19.89 0.27 -11.38
C GLU A 87 18.57 0.87 -10.90
N LYS A 88 18.38 2.14 -11.25
CA LYS A 88 17.19 2.91 -10.90
C LYS A 88 15.91 2.16 -11.27
N ALA A 89 15.36 1.42 -10.32
CA ALA A 89 13.99 0.93 -10.42
C ALA A 89 13.02 2.11 -10.39
N GLN A 90 11.75 1.87 -10.71
CA GLN A 90 10.72 2.91 -10.66
C GLN A 90 10.84 3.77 -9.40
N GLY A 91 11.08 5.06 -9.55
CA GLY A 91 11.25 6.00 -8.44
C GLY A 91 12.70 6.16 -7.93
N GLY A 92 13.71 5.82 -8.72
CA GLY A 92 15.12 6.03 -8.37
C GLY A 92 15.68 4.94 -7.45
N ASP A 93 16.30 5.31 -6.34
CA ASP A 93 16.98 4.37 -5.42
C ASP A 93 16.02 3.52 -4.56
N ALA A 94 14.77 3.30 -5.00
CA ALA A 94 13.79 2.48 -4.29
C ALA A 94 14.25 1.02 -4.11
N ALA A 95 15.19 0.55 -4.94
CA ALA A 95 15.82 -0.76 -4.79
C ALA A 95 16.83 -0.84 -3.64
N LEU A 96 17.28 0.31 -3.13
CA LEU A 96 18.33 0.45 -2.14
C LEU A 96 17.88 1.38 -1.01
N TYR A 97 18.69 1.45 0.03
CA TYR A 97 18.54 2.44 1.06
C TYR A 97 18.52 3.86 0.47
N ARG A 98 17.49 4.64 0.80
CA ARG A 98 17.22 5.98 0.24
C ARG A 98 18.10 7.07 0.88
N ALA A 99 19.42 6.89 0.90
CA ALA A 99 20.35 7.86 1.44
C ALA A 99 20.20 9.22 0.73
N GLY A 100 20.01 10.29 1.51
CA GLY A 100 19.87 11.66 0.98
C GLY A 100 18.50 11.98 0.36
N ALA A 101 17.54 11.04 0.39
CA ALA A 101 16.18 11.33 -0.06
C ALA A 101 15.55 12.43 0.82
N ARG A 102 14.84 13.37 0.18
CA ARG A 102 14.20 14.52 0.85
C ARG A 102 12.70 14.56 0.69
N TYR A 103 12.17 13.69 -0.16
CA TYR A 103 10.74 13.59 -0.44
C TYR A 103 10.19 12.26 0.10
N PRO A 104 9.18 12.26 0.96
CA PRO A 104 8.66 11.05 1.59
C PRO A 104 8.01 10.09 0.60
N GLY A 105 7.52 10.57 -0.56
CA GLY A 105 6.89 9.75 -1.59
C GLY A 105 5.65 9.02 -1.07
N PRO A 106 4.53 9.73 -0.83
CA PRO A 106 3.31 9.12 -0.32
C PRO A 106 2.82 7.94 -1.16
N GLU A 107 3.17 7.93 -2.43
CA GLU A 107 2.75 6.95 -3.42
C GLU A 107 3.53 5.63 -3.39
N LEU A 108 4.77 5.60 -2.83
CA LEU A 108 5.60 4.38 -2.93
C LEU A 108 6.77 4.23 -1.94
N ALA A 109 7.02 5.20 -1.07
CA ALA A 109 8.34 5.29 -0.46
C ALA A 109 8.43 4.79 1.00
N MET A 110 7.44 4.07 1.51
CA MET A 110 7.49 3.56 2.88
C MET A 110 8.21 2.20 2.93
N PHE A 111 9.17 2.09 3.82
CA PHE A 111 9.73 0.83 4.29
C PHE A 111 8.93 0.35 5.48
N SER A 112 8.66 -0.94 5.58
CA SER A 112 7.89 -1.52 6.67
C SER A 112 8.24 -2.99 6.89
N THR A 113 7.61 -3.61 7.87
CA THR A 113 7.69 -5.05 8.16
C THR A 113 6.30 -5.68 8.12
N ALA A 114 6.23 -7.00 7.99
CA ALA A 114 4.97 -7.72 8.06
C ALA A 114 4.26 -7.51 9.40
N ALA A 115 5.01 -7.45 10.51
CA ALA A 115 4.45 -7.22 11.83
C ALA A 115 3.83 -5.82 11.99
N ASP A 116 4.45 -4.79 11.41
CA ASP A 116 3.91 -3.43 11.45
C ASP A 116 2.69 -3.29 10.54
N LEU A 117 2.76 -3.84 9.33
CA LEU A 117 1.61 -3.84 8.41
C LEU A 117 0.43 -4.64 8.96
N TYR A 118 0.68 -5.76 9.67
CA TYR A 118 -0.37 -6.47 10.38
C TYR A 118 -1.15 -5.55 11.34
N ARG A 119 -0.45 -4.73 12.14
CA ARG A 119 -1.11 -3.78 13.06
C ARG A 119 -1.96 -2.77 12.31
N PHE A 120 -1.48 -2.27 11.18
CA PHE A 120 -2.23 -1.34 10.33
C PHE A 120 -3.50 -1.99 9.75
N TYR A 121 -3.39 -3.17 9.15
CA TYR A 121 -4.54 -3.88 8.59
C TYR A 121 -5.51 -4.36 9.67
N GLN A 122 -5.02 -4.79 10.83
CA GLN A 122 -5.87 -5.13 11.97
C GLN A 122 -6.66 -3.90 12.46
N MET A 123 -6.03 -2.73 12.51
CA MET A 123 -6.73 -1.47 12.82
C MET A 123 -7.85 -1.21 11.82
N LEU A 124 -7.62 -1.40 10.53
CA LEU A 124 -8.66 -1.26 9.50
C LEU A 124 -9.78 -2.31 9.69
N GLY A 125 -9.45 -3.58 9.92
CA GLY A 125 -10.41 -4.65 10.19
C GLY A 125 -11.28 -4.37 11.43
N ASN A 126 -10.71 -3.72 12.44
CA ASN A 126 -11.39 -3.29 13.65
C ASN A 126 -12.06 -1.91 13.51
N LYS A 127 -12.45 -1.51 12.31
CA LYS A 127 -13.15 -0.25 12.04
C LYS A 127 -12.43 0.97 12.62
N GLY A 128 -11.12 1.02 12.42
CA GLY A 128 -10.26 2.15 12.80
C GLY A 128 -9.73 2.13 14.23
N VAL A 129 -9.80 1.00 14.93
CA VAL A 129 -9.35 0.84 16.34
C VAL A 129 -8.20 -0.17 16.42
N TYR A 130 -7.17 0.16 17.18
CA TYR A 130 -6.10 -0.77 17.57
C TYR A 130 -5.84 -0.70 19.08
N GLY A 131 -6.08 -1.81 19.78
CA GLY A 131 -6.09 -1.79 21.24
C GLY A 131 -7.11 -0.80 21.77
N ALA A 132 -6.69 0.10 22.67
CA ALA A 132 -7.53 1.16 23.21
C ALA A 132 -7.52 2.46 22.35
N LYS A 133 -6.83 2.49 21.22
CA LYS A 133 -6.65 3.71 20.43
C LYS A 133 -7.53 3.70 19.19
N ARG A 134 -8.26 4.80 18.96
CA ARG A 134 -8.95 5.06 17.70
C ARG A 134 -8.07 5.90 16.79
N ILE A 135 -7.76 5.37 15.61
CA ILE A 135 -6.96 6.03 14.57
C ILE A 135 -7.87 6.67 13.52
N LEU A 136 -8.90 5.94 13.09
CA LEU A 136 -9.91 6.38 12.12
C LEU A 136 -11.32 6.17 12.68
N SER A 137 -12.29 6.92 12.17
CA SER A 137 -13.71 6.61 12.43
C SER A 137 -14.12 5.34 11.68
N ALA A 138 -15.14 4.64 12.16
CA ALA A 138 -15.70 3.49 11.44
C ALA A 138 -16.17 3.89 10.04
N GLN A 139 -16.84 5.05 9.93
CA GLN A 139 -17.31 5.58 8.65
C GLN A 139 -16.17 5.87 7.67
N ALA A 140 -15.00 6.33 8.15
CA ALA A 140 -13.85 6.53 7.29
C ALA A 140 -13.30 5.21 6.73
N VAL A 141 -13.26 4.15 7.54
CA VAL A 141 -12.87 2.82 7.08
C VAL A 141 -13.88 2.25 6.09
N ASP A 142 -15.19 2.40 6.37
CA ASP A 142 -16.23 1.96 5.43
C ASP A 142 -16.14 2.70 4.10
N ALA A 143 -15.90 4.01 4.13
CA ALA A 143 -15.67 4.80 2.93
C ALA A 143 -14.42 4.34 2.15
N MET A 144 -13.32 3.99 2.85
CA MET A 144 -12.13 3.45 2.17
C MET A 144 -12.42 2.14 1.43
N ALA A 145 -13.24 1.28 2.00
CA ALA A 145 -13.56 -0.04 1.47
C ALA A 145 -14.78 -0.06 0.51
N HIS A 146 -15.38 1.09 0.23
CA HIS A 146 -16.47 1.19 -0.75
C HIS A 146 -15.93 1.39 -2.17
N ASP A 147 -16.49 0.66 -3.16
CA ASP A 147 -16.09 0.85 -4.56
C ASP A 147 -16.69 2.14 -5.13
N TYR A 148 -15.82 3.07 -5.52
CA TYR A 148 -16.20 4.33 -6.16
C TYR A 148 -15.96 4.33 -7.67
N THR A 149 -15.54 3.21 -8.25
CA THR A 149 -15.26 3.17 -9.68
C THR A 149 -16.55 3.17 -10.50
N PRO A 150 -16.65 3.98 -11.60
CA PRO A 150 -17.88 4.05 -12.39
C PRO A 150 -18.32 2.73 -13.02
N ASP A 151 -17.37 1.82 -13.22
CA ASP A 151 -17.55 0.52 -13.83
C ASP A 151 -17.41 -0.66 -12.84
N HIS A 152 -17.53 -0.38 -11.54
CA HIS A 152 -17.49 -1.36 -10.45
C HIS A 152 -16.28 -2.32 -10.52
N ARG A 153 -15.09 -1.76 -10.68
CA ARG A 153 -13.83 -2.54 -10.74
C ARG A 153 -13.30 -2.97 -9.38
N GLY A 154 -13.99 -2.68 -8.30
CA GLY A 154 -13.55 -3.01 -6.96
C GLY A 154 -12.39 -2.12 -6.49
N TYR A 155 -12.52 -0.80 -6.60
CA TYR A 155 -11.54 0.13 -6.09
C TYR A 155 -12.19 1.23 -5.24
N GLY A 156 -11.86 1.23 -3.97
CA GLY A 156 -12.30 2.24 -3.00
C GLY A 156 -11.38 3.47 -2.95
N LEU A 157 -11.36 4.13 -1.82
CA LEU A 157 -10.42 5.23 -1.58
C LEU A 157 -9.01 4.66 -1.36
N THR A 158 -8.23 4.51 -2.45
CA THR A 158 -6.85 4.00 -2.47
C THR A 158 -6.65 2.53 -2.08
N VAL A 159 -7.70 1.74 -2.01
CA VAL A 159 -7.61 0.30 -1.74
C VAL A 159 -8.40 -0.51 -2.77
N SER A 160 -7.91 -1.69 -3.11
CA SER A 160 -8.68 -2.64 -3.90
C SER A 160 -9.70 -3.34 -3.01
N VAL A 161 -10.91 -3.52 -3.52
CA VAL A 161 -12.02 -4.19 -2.83
C VAL A 161 -12.40 -5.43 -3.62
N ALA A 162 -12.51 -6.57 -2.94
CA ALA A 162 -12.99 -7.78 -3.58
C ALA A 162 -14.52 -7.69 -3.72
N GLU A 163 -14.99 -7.48 -4.94
CA GLU A 163 -16.39 -7.47 -5.28
C GLU A 163 -16.75 -8.64 -6.20
N GLY A 164 -17.93 -9.18 -5.98
CA GLY A 164 -18.58 -10.08 -6.91
C GLY A 164 -18.06 -11.52 -6.96
N LEU A 165 -18.76 -12.30 -7.76
CA LEU A 165 -18.46 -13.70 -8.05
C LEU A 165 -17.15 -13.82 -8.85
N ARG A 166 -16.06 -14.14 -8.18
CA ARG A 166 -14.88 -14.68 -8.85
C ARG A 166 -15.04 -16.20 -9.04
N PRO A 167 -14.32 -16.81 -9.99
CA PRO A 167 -14.48 -18.24 -10.31
C PRO A 167 -14.40 -19.15 -9.09
N MET A 168 -14.98 -20.34 -9.18
CA MET A 168 -15.18 -21.35 -8.12
C MET A 168 -13.97 -21.67 -7.21
N LEU A 169 -12.77 -21.23 -7.57
CA LEU A 169 -11.54 -21.43 -6.80
C LEU A 169 -11.08 -20.20 -5.99
N ASN A 170 -11.84 -19.11 -5.99
CA ASN A 170 -11.45 -17.96 -5.20
C ASN A 170 -12.08 -18.01 -3.80
N LEU A 171 -11.24 -18.24 -2.80
CA LEU A 171 -11.66 -18.33 -1.40
C LEU A 171 -11.79 -16.95 -0.72
N VAL A 172 -11.38 -15.89 -1.38
CA VAL A 172 -11.44 -14.53 -0.84
C VAL A 172 -12.89 -14.07 -0.69
N ASN A 173 -13.27 -13.68 0.50
CA ASN A 173 -14.62 -13.20 0.76
C ASN A 173 -14.88 -11.83 0.13
N PRO A 174 -16.11 -11.57 -0.38
CA PRO A 174 -16.53 -10.22 -0.72
C PRO A 174 -16.34 -9.26 0.46
N GLY A 175 -15.89 -8.04 0.17
CA GLY A 175 -15.56 -7.05 1.18
C GLY A 175 -14.13 -7.14 1.74
N THR A 176 -13.34 -8.13 1.35
CA THR A 176 -11.88 -8.13 1.58
C THR A 176 -11.27 -6.94 0.84
N PHE A 177 -10.45 -6.16 1.51
CA PHE A 177 -9.82 -4.99 0.90
C PHE A 177 -8.36 -4.83 1.31
N GLY A 178 -7.58 -4.13 0.50
CA GLY A 178 -6.16 -3.89 0.72
C GLY A 178 -5.48 -3.27 -0.48
N HIS A 179 -4.17 -3.30 -0.51
CA HIS A 179 -3.39 -2.77 -1.62
C HIS A 179 -2.13 -3.58 -1.91
N GLY A 180 -1.77 -3.65 -3.19
CA GLY A 180 -0.50 -4.20 -3.64
C GLY A 180 0.55 -3.11 -3.88
N GLY A 181 1.82 -3.51 -3.94
CA GLY A 181 2.94 -2.63 -4.26
C GLY A 181 3.68 -3.06 -5.52
N ALA A 182 4.41 -2.13 -6.12
CA ALA A 182 5.16 -2.35 -7.37
C ALA A 182 6.21 -3.48 -7.28
N PHE A 183 6.67 -3.80 -6.07
CA PHE A 183 7.64 -4.88 -5.83
C PHE A 183 6.99 -6.22 -5.50
N GLY A 184 5.73 -6.41 -5.90
CA GLY A 184 4.96 -7.63 -5.68
C GLY A 184 4.41 -7.75 -4.25
N THR A 185 4.56 -6.74 -3.44
CA THR A 185 4.06 -6.72 -2.06
C THR A 185 2.53 -6.62 -2.03
N SER A 186 1.91 -7.16 -1.00
CA SER A 186 0.46 -7.06 -0.78
C SER A 186 0.14 -7.11 0.71
N GLY A 187 -0.88 -6.37 1.10
CA GLY A 187 -1.51 -6.48 2.40
C GLY A 187 -3.02 -6.39 2.25
N THR A 188 -3.76 -7.27 2.90
CA THR A 188 -5.22 -7.28 2.85
C THR A 188 -5.81 -7.58 4.22
N ILE A 189 -7.07 -7.18 4.39
CA ILE A 189 -7.93 -7.61 5.50
C ILE A 189 -9.22 -8.18 4.94
N ASP A 190 -9.56 -9.39 5.36
CA ASP A 190 -10.89 -9.98 5.23
C ASP A 190 -11.69 -9.69 6.52
N PRO A 191 -12.63 -8.75 6.49
CA PRO A 191 -13.40 -8.40 7.70
C PRO A 191 -14.34 -9.52 8.16
N LYS A 192 -14.74 -10.42 7.26
CA LYS A 192 -15.66 -11.52 7.57
C LYS A 192 -15.00 -12.57 8.46
N ASN A 193 -13.76 -12.93 8.14
CA ASN A 193 -12.97 -13.93 8.87
C ASN A 193 -12.04 -13.29 9.91
N GLY A 194 -11.89 -11.95 9.92
CA GLY A 194 -10.87 -11.25 10.70
C GLY A 194 -9.44 -11.58 10.27
N LEU A 195 -9.26 -12.03 9.02
CA LEU A 195 -7.98 -12.49 8.51
C LEU A 195 -7.20 -11.34 7.88
N VAL A 196 -6.01 -11.07 8.41
CA VAL A 196 -5.03 -10.17 7.80
C VAL A 196 -4.00 -11.01 7.05
N THR A 197 -3.76 -10.70 5.77
CA THR A 197 -2.65 -11.28 5.00
C THR A 197 -1.63 -10.21 4.67
N VAL A 198 -0.36 -10.54 4.83
CA VAL A 198 0.77 -9.67 4.46
C VAL A 198 1.80 -10.49 3.71
N PHE A 199 2.06 -10.13 2.46
CA PHE A 199 2.99 -10.81 1.56
C PHE A 199 4.00 -9.80 1.03
N LEU A 200 5.29 -9.96 1.35
CA LEU A 200 6.33 -8.95 1.12
C LEU A 200 7.52 -9.48 0.31
N PRO A 201 7.34 -10.01 -0.90
CA PRO A 201 8.46 -10.25 -1.78
C PRO A 201 9.07 -8.90 -2.18
N GLN A 202 10.33 -8.93 -2.56
CA GLN A 202 11.03 -7.76 -3.10
C GLN A 202 11.47 -8.08 -4.52
N MET A 203 10.51 -8.07 -5.45
CA MET A 203 10.73 -8.43 -6.85
C MET A 203 9.99 -7.48 -7.79
N LEU A 204 10.71 -6.89 -8.73
CA LEU A 204 10.15 -6.06 -9.79
C LEU A 204 10.01 -6.90 -11.08
N GLY A 205 8.79 -6.92 -11.65
CA GLY A 205 8.55 -7.55 -12.95
C GLY A 205 8.62 -9.09 -12.99
N GLY A 206 8.60 -9.76 -11.82
CA GLY A 206 8.65 -11.21 -11.73
C GLY A 206 7.28 -11.87 -11.55
N PRO A 207 7.23 -13.22 -11.46
CA PRO A 207 6.00 -14.00 -11.35
C PRO A 207 5.41 -13.98 -9.92
N THR A 208 5.44 -12.83 -9.25
CA THR A 208 4.94 -12.66 -7.88
C THR A 208 3.43 -12.87 -7.78
N LYS A 209 2.71 -12.62 -8.88
CA LYS A 209 1.24 -12.77 -8.89
C LYS A 209 0.80 -14.20 -8.57
N LEU A 210 1.39 -15.21 -9.17
CA LEU A 210 1.04 -16.61 -8.89
C LEU A 210 1.34 -16.97 -7.43
N ALA A 211 2.50 -16.56 -6.91
CA ALA A 211 2.87 -16.81 -5.52
C ALA A 211 1.91 -16.11 -4.55
N LEU A 212 1.51 -14.87 -4.84
CA LEU A 212 0.52 -14.12 -4.06
C LEU A 212 -0.85 -14.80 -4.10
N ASP A 213 -1.31 -15.23 -5.30
CA ASP A 213 -2.59 -15.90 -5.45
C ASP A 213 -2.62 -17.21 -4.64
N LEU A 214 -1.58 -18.05 -4.72
CA LEU A 214 -1.44 -19.26 -3.92
C LEU A 214 -1.40 -18.99 -2.43
N PHE A 215 -0.58 -18.01 -1.99
CA PHE A 215 -0.49 -17.60 -0.60
C PHE A 215 -1.87 -17.18 -0.06
N THR A 216 -2.59 -16.35 -0.81
CA THR A 216 -3.92 -15.85 -0.41
C THR A 216 -4.92 -17.00 -0.29
N GLN A 217 -4.96 -17.92 -1.26
CA GLN A 217 -5.88 -19.07 -1.22
C GLN A 217 -5.57 -20.01 -0.03
N LEU A 218 -4.29 -20.26 0.25
CA LEU A 218 -3.88 -21.08 1.39
C LEU A 218 -4.24 -20.41 2.72
N ALA A 219 -3.99 -19.11 2.84
CA ALA A 219 -4.35 -18.35 4.04
C ALA A 219 -5.87 -18.37 4.29
N GLU A 220 -6.67 -18.12 3.27
CA GLU A 220 -8.14 -18.16 3.36
C GLU A 220 -8.66 -19.58 3.70
N SER A 221 -8.04 -20.64 3.17
CA SER A 221 -8.41 -22.00 3.49
C SER A 221 -8.12 -22.42 4.93
N SER A 222 -7.16 -21.75 5.58
CA SER A 222 -6.73 -22.10 6.94
C SER A 222 -7.71 -21.65 8.03
N VAL A 223 -8.64 -20.75 7.72
CA VAL A 223 -9.62 -20.17 8.66
C VAL A 223 -11.07 -20.65 8.44
N ARG A 224 -11.25 -21.65 7.60
CA ARG A 224 -12.55 -22.28 7.27
C ARG A 224 -12.73 -23.61 7.93
#